data_b8ce13a563944c35501c1eff51012677
#
_entry.id   b8ce13a563944c35501c1eff51012677
#
_cell.length_a   1.000
_cell.length_b   1.000
_cell.length_c   1.000
_cell.angle_alpha   90.00
_cell.angle_beta   90.00
_cell.angle_gamma   90.00
#
_symmetry.space_group_name_H-M   'P 1'
#
loop_
_entity.id
_entity.type
_entity.pdbx_description
1 polymer ?
#
loop_
_entity_poly.entity_id
_entity_poly.type
_entity_poly.pdbx_seq_one_letter_code
_entity_poly.pdbx_strand_id
1 'polypeptide(L)'
;MLKHLSLNSIVSFCKYISHNKKTFTLSGKKSKSKILVEYNALCDSHIVYSYLSNHLAKKYNCEINSYDSKFHNSLFRKVTSFIKSYLFFSYRKIYRSFGATEHISPEKMNDEFIERIKKKILDEVQEKKNIFEITIDNINIGDLIYDGFLRKFNLPTIDVKSDIFKDYLVETIDLFYFWYCYFNNNEIKAVIISHTVYEFGIILRVAIEKKIRVFSAGSYLIFSHDKDNQTIFDMSYYEIEFKKLSKELQTSAIKEAKLLIEKKFSGEATIENKISALPEGSPFKKENFGSRILSKNNKKKILIAAHHFSDAPNVYGKFIFNDFYDWVDFLGKKSENTNYEWYIKFHPMEFKANKKTSEYFLKKYKNLNLIDRDISHSQLIHEGISLVLTVYGTIGLEYAYFGIPVINAANNNPHKAYNFNYHAKNTQDYNNAIDNFESLNLNYDKNQIYEYFYMRYLNSFYLFEDEIQNISNSIDYQSPLIYNKWLNYLNGDIDKNLKNTISKFVESKKFRCTKN
;
A
#
# COMPACT_ATOMS: atom_id res chain seq x y z
N MET A 1 -6.93 3.13 19.58
CA MET A 1 -6.33 3.62 20.82
C MET A 1 -6.86 2.91 22.07
N LEU A 2 -8.18 2.83 22.34
CA LEU A 2 -8.71 2.16 23.53
C LEU A 2 -8.42 0.64 23.62
N LYS A 3 -8.25 -0.04 22.49
CA LYS A 3 -7.88 -1.47 22.43
C LYS A 3 -6.46 -1.78 22.95
N HIS A 4 -5.60 -0.77 23.09
CA HIS A 4 -4.18 -0.92 23.47
C HIS A 4 -3.84 -0.23 24.81
N LEU A 5 -4.82 0.11 25.63
CA LEU A 5 -4.62 0.73 26.95
C LEU A 5 -4.29 -0.32 28.02
N SER A 6 -3.08 -0.89 27.94
CA SER A 6 -2.49 -1.65 29.03
C SER A 6 -1.46 -0.80 29.79
N LEU A 7 -1.16 -1.14 31.04
CA LEU A 7 -0.10 -0.50 31.81
C LEU A 7 1.24 -0.53 31.07
N ASN A 8 1.54 -1.66 30.40
CA ASN A 8 2.75 -1.82 29.60
C ASN A 8 2.79 -0.87 28.40
N SER A 9 1.66 -0.63 27.72
CA SER A 9 1.56 0.34 26.63
C SER A 9 1.82 1.76 27.12
N ILE A 10 1.31 2.10 28.33
CA ILE A 10 1.53 3.38 28.98
C ILE A 10 3.02 3.61 29.25
N VAL A 11 3.65 2.65 29.90
CA VAL A 11 5.08 2.69 30.22
C VAL A 11 5.92 2.82 28.96
N SER A 12 5.61 2.03 27.92
CA SER A 12 6.31 2.09 26.62
C SER A 12 6.22 3.47 25.99
N PHE A 13 5.03 4.05 25.99
CA PHE A 13 4.76 5.38 25.47
C PHE A 13 5.58 6.47 26.20
N CYS A 14 5.57 6.45 27.55
CA CYS A 14 6.31 7.42 28.38
C CYS A 14 7.83 7.27 28.21
N LYS A 15 8.35 6.04 28.16
CA LYS A 15 9.77 5.77 27.90
C LYS A 15 10.20 6.32 26.55
N TYR A 16 9.39 6.12 25.51
CA TYR A 16 9.71 6.61 24.17
C TYR A 16 9.70 8.15 24.09
N ILE A 17 8.74 8.83 24.74
CA ILE A 17 8.76 10.30 24.87
C ILE A 17 10.04 10.78 25.56
N SER A 18 10.43 10.12 26.65
CA SER A 18 11.66 10.49 27.38
C SER A 18 12.90 10.29 26.52
N HIS A 19 12.97 9.19 25.78
CA HIS A 19 14.05 8.91 24.83
C HIS A 19 14.14 10.00 23.74
N ASN A 20 13.02 10.30 23.08
CA ASN A 20 13.01 11.30 22.01
C ASN A 20 13.49 12.67 22.48
N LYS A 21 13.04 13.13 23.65
CA LYS A 21 13.47 14.40 24.25
C LYS A 21 14.98 14.47 24.53
N LYS A 22 15.61 13.32 24.80
CA LYS A 22 17.07 13.24 25.00
C LYS A 22 17.83 13.15 23.67
N THR A 23 17.26 12.43 22.68
CA THR A 23 17.93 12.13 21.42
C THR A 23 17.80 13.25 20.39
N PHE A 24 16.64 13.91 20.35
CA PHE A 24 16.30 14.92 19.36
C PHE A 24 16.19 16.30 20.02
N THR A 25 17.34 16.83 20.43
CA THR A 25 17.44 18.22 20.92
C THR A 25 17.47 19.16 19.72
N LEU A 26 16.30 19.62 19.27
CA LEU A 26 16.24 20.71 18.32
C LEU A 26 16.68 22.00 19.03
N SER A 27 17.68 22.66 18.49
CA SER A 27 17.99 24.04 18.84
C SER A 27 16.77 24.88 18.49
N GLY A 28 16.06 25.39 19.48
CA GLY A 28 14.78 26.10 19.34
C GLY A 28 14.83 27.45 18.61
N LYS A 29 15.55 27.53 17.48
CA LYS A 29 15.48 28.67 16.58
C LYS A 29 14.23 28.53 15.73
N LYS A 30 13.27 29.45 15.90
CA LYS A 30 12.16 29.63 14.97
C LYS A 30 12.73 29.81 13.57
N SER A 31 12.33 28.93 12.64
CA SER A 31 12.68 29.02 11.24
C SER A 31 11.44 29.36 10.42
N LYS A 32 11.62 30.11 9.30
CA LYS A 32 10.53 30.34 8.34
C LYS A 32 10.22 29.08 7.53
N SER A 33 11.22 28.22 7.33
CA SER A 33 11.10 26.98 6.55
C SER A 33 10.62 25.82 7.42
N LYS A 34 9.81 24.93 6.86
CA LYS A 34 9.15 23.84 7.58
C LYS A 34 9.38 22.47 6.94
N ILE A 35 9.42 21.42 7.77
CA ILE A 35 9.25 20.01 7.38
C ILE A 35 7.87 19.58 7.86
N LEU A 36 7.06 19.01 6.96
CA LEU A 36 5.75 18.50 7.31
C LEU A 36 5.81 16.98 7.56
N VAL A 37 5.21 16.52 8.65
CA VAL A 37 5.17 15.10 9.03
C VAL A 37 3.72 14.68 9.22
N GLU A 38 3.28 13.68 8.48
CA GLU A 38 1.92 13.14 8.59
C GLU A 38 1.60 12.66 10.00
N TYR A 39 0.50 13.12 10.54
CA TYR A 39 -0.01 12.68 11.83
C TYR A 39 -0.90 11.44 11.65
N ASN A 40 -0.45 10.31 12.20
CA ASN A 40 -1.17 9.04 12.08
C ASN A 40 -1.15 8.25 13.41
N ALA A 41 -1.71 7.04 13.40
CA ALA A 41 -1.76 6.13 14.54
C ALA A 41 -0.82 4.93 14.41
N LEU A 42 0.10 4.96 13.44
CA LEU A 42 1.06 3.89 13.17
C LEU A 42 2.30 4.07 14.06
N CYS A 43 2.33 3.37 15.17
CA CYS A 43 3.38 3.55 16.19
C CYS A 43 4.80 3.25 15.69
N ASP A 44 4.94 2.31 14.77
CA ASP A 44 6.21 1.97 14.11
C ASP A 44 6.72 3.11 13.22
N SER A 45 5.82 3.74 12.46
CA SER A 45 6.15 4.88 11.61
C SER A 45 6.69 6.06 12.41
N HIS A 46 6.18 6.27 13.65
CA HIS A 46 6.68 7.35 14.51
C HIS A 46 8.18 7.24 14.80
N ILE A 47 8.72 6.02 14.88
CA ILE A 47 10.14 5.80 15.11
C ILE A 47 10.94 6.32 13.91
N VAL A 48 10.60 5.88 12.71
CA VAL A 48 11.29 6.31 11.49
C VAL A 48 11.08 7.81 11.22
N TYR A 49 9.87 8.32 11.48
CA TYR A 49 9.56 9.75 11.34
C TYR A 49 10.43 10.61 12.25
N SER A 50 10.67 10.18 13.50
CA SER A 50 11.51 10.94 14.41
C SER A 50 12.95 11.10 13.90
N TYR A 51 13.55 10.06 13.33
CA TYR A 51 14.90 10.12 12.76
C TYR A 51 14.94 10.90 11.45
N LEU A 52 14.03 10.59 10.51
CA LEU A 52 13.99 11.22 9.18
C LEU A 52 13.69 12.72 9.27
N SER A 53 12.66 13.11 10.05
CA SER A 53 12.29 14.53 10.18
C SER A 53 13.39 15.35 10.86
N ASN A 54 14.05 14.80 11.89
CA ASN A 54 15.14 15.49 12.56
C ASN A 54 16.39 15.61 11.67
N HIS A 55 16.70 14.57 10.87
CA HIS A 55 17.76 14.67 9.88
C HIS A 55 17.49 15.78 8.85
N LEU A 56 16.27 15.80 8.28
CA LEU A 56 15.84 16.82 7.32
C LEU A 56 15.81 18.22 7.94
N ALA A 57 15.29 18.36 9.16
CA ALA A 57 15.22 19.62 9.87
C ALA A 57 16.61 20.21 10.13
N LYS A 58 17.57 19.36 10.52
CA LYS A 58 18.98 19.76 10.69
C LYS A 58 19.61 20.17 9.35
N LYS A 59 19.42 19.36 8.30
CA LYS A 59 19.97 19.61 6.96
C LYS A 59 19.50 20.92 6.36
N TYR A 60 18.20 21.23 6.50
CA TYR A 60 17.59 22.43 5.90
C TYR A 60 17.41 23.60 6.88
N ASN A 61 17.81 23.44 8.13
CA ASN A 61 17.56 24.41 9.21
C ASN A 61 16.08 24.78 9.33
N CYS A 62 15.19 23.79 9.46
CA CYS A 62 13.76 23.92 9.42
C CYS A 62 13.10 23.56 10.75
N GLU A 63 11.88 24.06 10.97
CA GLU A 63 10.95 23.54 11.99
C GLU A 63 10.27 22.27 11.51
N ILE A 64 9.87 21.41 12.45
CA ILE A 64 9.04 20.23 12.18
C ILE A 64 7.61 20.55 12.58
N ASN A 65 6.67 20.38 11.65
CA ASN A 65 5.24 20.52 11.90
C ASN A 65 4.51 19.23 11.55
N SER A 66 3.59 18.79 12.40
CA SER A 66 2.72 17.66 12.08
C SER A 66 1.47 18.14 11.33
N TYR A 67 0.86 17.25 10.52
CA TYR A 67 -0.35 17.60 9.78
C TYR A 67 -1.33 16.43 9.69
N ASP A 68 -2.63 16.75 9.57
CA ASP A 68 -3.68 15.79 9.23
C ASP A 68 -3.78 15.65 7.70
N SER A 69 -3.82 14.42 7.21
CA SER A 69 -3.90 14.12 5.76
C SER A 69 -5.29 14.35 5.16
N LYS A 70 -6.32 14.55 5.98
CA LYS A 70 -7.72 14.72 5.57
C LYS A 70 -8.49 15.63 6.50
N PHE A 71 -9.66 16.07 6.05
CA PHE A 71 -10.56 16.87 6.91
C PHE A 71 -11.06 16.08 8.11
N HIS A 72 -11.19 16.77 9.23
CA HIS A 72 -11.89 16.30 10.41
C HIS A 72 -13.27 16.97 10.51
N ASN A 73 -14.27 16.32 9.91
CA ASN A 73 -15.60 16.88 9.68
C ASN A 73 -16.53 17.02 10.90
N SER A 74 -16.08 16.82 12.15
CA SER A 74 -16.98 17.04 13.28
C SER A 74 -16.35 17.89 14.38
N LEU A 75 -17.12 18.90 14.81
CA LEU A 75 -16.83 19.69 16.02
C LEU A 75 -16.57 18.76 17.22
N PHE A 76 -17.31 17.66 17.31
CA PHE A 76 -17.13 16.61 18.31
C PHE A 76 -15.75 15.95 18.24
N ARG A 77 -15.20 15.73 17.02
CA ARG A 77 -13.83 15.23 16.85
C ARG A 77 -12.78 16.29 17.16
N LYS A 78 -13.03 17.55 16.85
CA LYS A 78 -12.14 18.66 17.26
C LYS A 78 -12.09 18.73 18.80
N VAL A 79 -13.23 18.69 19.47
CA VAL A 79 -13.33 18.70 20.95
C VAL A 79 -12.72 17.43 21.55
N THR A 80 -13.03 16.24 21.03
CA THR A 80 -12.45 14.98 21.52
C THR A 80 -10.95 14.88 21.22
N SER A 81 -10.46 15.43 20.11
CA SER A 81 -9.04 15.55 19.82
C SER A 81 -8.35 16.50 20.77
N PHE A 82 -8.98 17.62 21.12
CA PHE A 82 -8.49 18.57 22.12
C PHE A 82 -8.42 17.93 23.50
N ILE A 83 -9.49 17.29 23.97
CA ILE A 83 -9.53 16.56 25.25
C ILE A 83 -8.47 15.45 25.26
N LYS A 84 -8.37 14.66 24.19
CA LYS A 84 -7.34 13.62 24.04
C LYS A 84 -5.93 14.16 24.02
N SER A 85 -5.71 15.41 23.57
CA SER A 85 -4.39 16.04 23.60
C SER A 85 -3.89 16.32 25.03
N TYR A 86 -4.79 16.47 25.96
CA TYR A 86 -4.50 16.63 27.41
C TYR A 86 -4.45 15.30 28.16
N LEU A 87 -5.10 14.24 27.64
CA LEU A 87 -5.00 12.91 28.24
C LEU A 87 -3.58 12.34 28.07
N PHE A 88 -3.18 11.45 28.97
CA PHE A 88 -1.84 10.87 29.05
C PHE A 88 -1.36 10.19 27.76
N PHE A 89 -2.24 9.86 26.79
CA PHE A 89 -2.01 9.05 25.58
C PHE A 89 -2.31 9.74 24.26
N SER A 90 -1.96 10.99 24.10
CA SER A 90 -2.08 11.62 22.79
C SER A 90 -0.82 11.39 21.95
N TYR A 91 -0.96 10.85 20.72
CA TYR A 91 0.16 10.79 19.78
C TYR A 91 0.77 12.16 19.49
N ARG A 92 0.05 13.26 19.67
CA ARG A 92 0.62 14.62 19.62
C ARG A 92 1.79 14.80 20.59
N LYS A 93 1.78 14.11 21.75
CA LYS A 93 2.93 14.15 22.69
C LYS A 93 4.15 13.41 22.11
N ILE A 94 3.94 12.35 21.32
CA ILE A 94 5.03 11.68 20.59
C ILE A 94 5.64 12.65 19.59
N TYR A 95 4.81 13.27 18.72
CA TYR A 95 5.32 14.21 17.72
C TYR A 95 6.04 15.41 18.36
N ARG A 96 5.48 15.99 19.41
CA ARG A 96 6.18 17.03 20.18
C ARG A 96 7.48 16.56 20.80
N SER A 97 7.56 15.29 21.21
CA SER A 97 8.76 14.77 21.88
C SER A 97 9.96 14.67 20.94
N PHE A 98 9.75 14.52 19.64
CA PHE A 98 10.81 14.56 18.64
C PHE A 98 10.90 15.88 17.86
N GLY A 99 10.22 16.93 18.32
CA GLY A 99 10.45 18.29 17.87
C GLY A 99 9.33 18.94 17.06
N ALA A 100 8.17 18.32 16.88
CA ALA A 100 7.06 18.98 16.20
C ALA A 100 6.53 20.15 17.05
N THR A 101 6.51 21.35 16.47
CA THR A 101 6.09 22.59 17.15
C THR A 101 4.61 22.89 16.94
N GLU A 102 4.12 22.73 15.72
CA GLU A 102 2.74 23.02 15.32
C GLU A 102 2.05 21.81 14.72
N HIS A 103 0.72 21.89 14.66
CA HIS A 103 -0.11 20.90 13.99
C HIS A 103 -1.07 21.58 13.03
N ILE A 104 -1.02 21.16 11.76
CA ILE A 104 -1.79 21.72 10.67
C ILE A 104 -2.97 20.79 10.40
N SER A 105 -4.18 21.32 10.43
CA SER A 105 -5.38 20.58 10.03
C SER A 105 -5.98 21.25 8.80
N PRO A 106 -6.28 20.52 7.72
CA PRO A 106 -6.95 21.08 6.57
C PRO A 106 -8.30 21.70 6.93
N GLU A 107 -8.61 22.82 6.29
CA GLU A 107 -9.87 23.55 6.42
C GLU A 107 -10.49 23.76 5.04
N LYS A 108 -11.83 23.82 4.97
CA LYS A 108 -12.53 24.08 3.72
C LYS A 108 -12.21 25.50 3.22
N MET A 109 -12.03 25.61 1.93
CA MET A 109 -11.72 26.86 1.27
C MET A 109 -13.03 27.52 0.80
N ASN A 110 -13.32 28.72 1.34
CA ASN A 110 -14.45 29.53 0.91
C ASN A 110 -13.95 30.57 -0.11
N ASP A 111 -13.85 30.17 -1.38
CA ASP A 111 -13.34 30.97 -2.47
C ASP A 111 -14.21 30.79 -3.73
N GLU A 112 -14.68 31.87 -4.35
CA GLU A 112 -15.57 31.82 -5.51
C GLU A 112 -14.92 31.16 -6.74
N PHE A 113 -13.61 31.25 -6.90
CA PHE A 113 -12.89 30.57 -7.96
C PHE A 113 -12.92 29.05 -7.74
N ILE A 114 -12.69 28.61 -6.51
CA ILE A 114 -12.73 27.19 -6.14
C ILE A 114 -14.14 26.63 -6.33
N GLU A 115 -15.18 27.38 -5.95
CA GLU A 115 -16.57 26.95 -6.16
C GLU A 115 -16.91 26.79 -7.66
N ARG A 116 -16.39 27.66 -8.52
CA ARG A 116 -16.55 27.50 -9.99
C ARG A 116 -15.85 26.27 -10.52
N ILE A 117 -14.65 25.95 -10.02
CA ILE A 117 -13.94 24.73 -10.41
C ILE A 117 -14.68 23.48 -9.96
N LYS A 118 -15.18 23.45 -8.71
CA LYS A 118 -16.01 22.34 -8.21
C LYS A 118 -17.21 22.09 -9.10
N LYS A 119 -17.96 23.14 -9.44
CA LYS A 119 -19.12 23.04 -10.33
C LYS A 119 -18.73 22.50 -11.70
N LYS A 120 -17.68 23.03 -12.31
CA LYS A 120 -17.18 22.56 -13.60
C LYS A 120 -16.85 21.07 -13.57
N ILE A 121 -16.08 20.61 -12.58
CA ILE A 121 -15.69 19.20 -12.45
C ILE A 121 -16.92 18.30 -12.22
N LEU A 122 -17.88 18.73 -11.39
CA LEU A 122 -19.14 17.99 -11.18
C LEU A 122 -19.93 17.84 -12.48
N ASP A 123 -19.97 18.89 -13.32
CA ASP A 123 -20.66 18.86 -14.62
C ASP A 123 -19.93 17.97 -15.66
N GLU A 124 -18.62 17.84 -15.57
CA GLU A 124 -17.79 17.02 -16.47
C GLU A 124 -17.83 15.52 -16.12
N VAL A 125 -18.05 15.16 -14.85
CA VAL A 125 -18.03 13.75 -14.40
C VAL A 125 -19.39 13.10 -14.58
N GLN A 126 -19.62 12.53 -15.78
CA GLN A 126 -20.86 11.83 -16.13
C GLN A 126 -20.74 10.30 -16.06
N GLU A 127 -19.53 9.77 -16.17
CA GLU A 127 -19.21 8.33 -16.13
C GLU A 127 -17.96 8.08 -15.28
N LYS A 128 -17.78 6.84 -14.80
CA LYS A 128 -16.61 6.44 -13.99
C LYS A 128 -15.28 6.81 -14.64
N LYS A 129 -15.16 6.65 -15.96
CA LYS A 129 -13.92 6.98 -16.70
C LYS A 129 -13.52 8.45 -16.59
N ASN A 130 -14.51 9.37 -16.51
CA ASN A 130 -14.22 10.79 -16.41
C ASN A 130 -13.56 11.16 -15.08
N ILE A 131 -13.74 10.35 -14.04
CA ILE A 131 -13.07 10.56 -12.75
C ILE A 131 -11.54 10.52 -12.94
N PHE A 132 -11.02 9.59 -13.75
CA PHE A 132 -9.58 9.43 -13.99
C PHE A 132 -8.97 10.60 -14.78
N GLU A 133 -9.79 11.39 -15.46
CA GLU A 133 -9.38 12.56 -16.24
C GLU A 133 -9.29 13.84 -15.39
N ILE A 134 -9.75 13.79 -14.13
CA ILE A 134 -9.76 14.97 -13.25
C ILE A 134 -8.32 15.44 -13.00
N THR A 135 -8.05 16.64 -13.53
CA THR A 135 -6.76 17.31 -13.43
C THR A 135 -6.98 18.75 -12.99
N ILE A 136 -6.31 19.17 -11.93
CA ILE A 136 -6.35 20.53 -11.39
C ILE A 136 -4.92 21.08 -11.45
N ASP A 137 -4.72 22.24 -12.09
CA ASP A 137 -3.42 22.89 -12.26
C ASP A 137 -2.31 21.92 -12.75
N ASN A 138 -2.62 21.11 -13.76
CA ASN A 138 -1.79 20.05 -14.35
C ASN A 138 -1.47 18.87 -13.41
N ILE A 139 -2.14 18.77 -12.27
CA ILE A 139 -1.99 17.68 -11.32
C ILE A 139 -3.20 16.75 -11.47
N ASN A 140 -3.00 15.55 -12.01
CA ASN A 140 -4.05 14.54 -12.04
C ASN A 140 -4.26 13.97 -10.63
N ILE A 141 -5.53 13.90 -10.20
CA ILE A 141 -5.92 13.35 -8.89
C ILE A 141 -7.08 12.33 -9.00
N GLY A 142 -7.47 11.99 -10.22
CA GLY A 142 -8.66 11.17 -10.46
C GLY A 142 -8.61 9.77 -9.86
N ASP A 143 -7.47 9.08 -9.97
CA ASP A 143 -7.26 7.78 -9.34
C ASP A 143 -7.30 7.84 -7.80
N LEU A 144 -6.78 8.92 -7.20
CA LEU A 144 -6.84 9.14 -5.75
C LEU A 144 -8.27 9.37 -5.26
N ILE A 145 -9.08 10.10 -6.06
CA ILE A 145 -10.51 10.31 -5.81
C ILE A 145 -11.24 8.98 -5.89
N TYR A 146 -11.00 8.20 -6.97
CA TYR A 146 -11.66 6.92 -7.18
C TYR A 146 -11.41 5.97 -6.02
N ASP A 147 -10.16 5.68 -5.77
CA ASP A 147 -9.72 4.73 -4.75
C ASP A 147 -10.10 5.21 -3.33
N GLY A 148 -9.96 6.50 -3.07
CA GLY A 148 -10.31 7.12 -1.79
C GLY A 148 -11.81 7.02 -1.48
N PHE A 149 -12.68 7.20 -2.48
CA PHE A 149 -14.12 7.01 -2.33
C PHE A 149 -14.48 5.57 -1.96
N LEU A 150 -13.97 4.59 -2.72
CA LEU A 150 -14.22 3.17 -2.44
C LEU A 150 -13.81 2.81 -1.01
N ARG A 151 -12.63 3.26 -0.59
CA ARG A 151 -12.08 2.99 0.74
C ARG A 151 -12.87 3.65 1.87
N LYS A 152 -13.20 4.93 1.71
CA LYS A 152 -13.90 5.75 2.72
C LYS A 152 -15.29 5.21 3.03
N PHE A 153 -16.03 4.83 1.98
CA PHE A 153 -17.41 4.37 2.10
C PHE A 153 -17.57 2.84 2.11
N ASN A 154 -16.46 2.11 1.93
CA ASN A 154 -16.44 0.65 1.84
C ASN A 154 -17.44 0.14 0.77
N LEU A 155 -17.38 0.74 -0.41
CA LEU A 155 -18.23 0.42 -1.56
C LEU A 155 -17.43 -0.35 -2.61
N PRO A 156 -18.08 -1.27 -3.36
CA PRO A 156 -17.39 -2.07 -4.38
C PRO A 156 -17.16 -1.33 -5.68
N THR A 157 -17.92 -0.28 -5.94
CA THR A 157 -17.91 0.52 -7.17
C THR A 157 -18.52 1.90 -6.93
N ILE A 158 -18.38 2.81 -7.90
CA ILE A 158 -18.88 4.19 -7.83
C ILE A 158 -20.16 4.33 -8.66
N ASP A 159 -21.17 4.96 -8.07
CA ASP A 159 -22.25 5.63 -8.79
C ASP A 159 -21.96 7.14 -8.82
N VAL A 160 -21.55 7.64 -9.98
CA VAL A 160 -21.19 9.06 -10.18
C VAL A 160 -22.35 10.03 -9.97
N LYS A 161 -23.62 9.54 -10.04
CA LYS A 161 -24.83 10.35 -9.84
C LYS A 161 -25.21 10.47 -8.38
N SER A 162 -24.67 9.63 -7.50
CA SER A 162 -25.01 9.64 -6.08
C SER A 162 -24.52 10.91 -5.38
N ASP A 163 -25.33 11.45 -4.48
CA ASP A 163 -24.97 12.66 -3.71
C ASP A 163 -23.74 12.39 -2.83
N ILE A 164 -23.59 11.18 -2.30
CA ILE A 164 -22.43 10.77 -1.50
C ILE A 164 -21.14 10.93 -2.31
N PHE A 165 -21.13 10.55 -3.59
CA PHE A 165 -19.96 10.70 -4.44
C PHE A 165 -19.69 12.19 -4.75
N LYS A 166 -20.73 12.95 -5.08
CA LYS A 166 -20.59 14.39 -5.36
C LYS A 166 -20.04 15.15 -4.15
N ASP A 167 -20.56 14.88 -2.96
CA ASP A 167 -20.06 15.48 -1.71
C ASP A 167 -18.60 15.13 -1.46
N TYR A 168 -18.22 13.86 -1.69
CA TYR A 168 -16.84 13.41 -1.54
C TYR A 168 -15.90 14.07 -2.57
N LEU A 169 -16.35 14.21 -3.81
CA LEU A 169 -15.60 14.88 -4.88
C LEU A 169 -15.32 16.34 -4.50
N VAL A 170 -16.35 17.07 -4.04
CA VAL A 170 -16.22 18.45 -3.55
C VAL A 170 -15.23 18.52 -2.38
N GLU A 171 -15.38 17.65 -1.39
CA GLU A 171 -14.47 17.58 -0.23
C GLU A 171 -13.00 17.35 -0.67
N THR A 172 -12.79 16.49 -1.67
CA THR A 172 -11.45 16.19 -2.16
C THR A 172 -10.82 17.33 -2.93
N ILE A 173 -11.62 18.09 -3.71
CA ILE A 173 -11.17 19.32 -4.38
C ILE A 173 -10.80 20.38 -3.34
N ASP A 174 -11.58 20.55 -2.26
CA ASP A 174 -11.23 21.44 -1.15
C ASP A 174 -9.88 21.06 -0.52
N LEU A 175 -9.64 19.76 -0.29
CA LEU A 175 -8.39 19.27 0.26
C LEU A 175 -7.19 19.57 -0.66
N PHE A 176 -7.39 19.40 -1.97
CA PHE A 176 -6.38 19.76 -2.98
C PHE A 176 -6.01 21.26 -2.87
N TYR A 177 -7.00 22.15 -2.90
CA TYR A 177 -6.75 23.57 -2.85
C TYR A 177 -6.19 24.05 -1.51
N PHE A 178 -6.58 23.42 -0.40
CA PHE A 178 -5.94 23.69 0.88
C PHE A 178 -4.42 23.48 0.81
N TRP A 179 -3.97 22.32 0.33
CA TRP A 179 -2.53 22.04 0.21
C TRP A 179 -1.85 22.91 -0.84
N TYR A 180 -2.52 23.17 -1.96
CA TYR A 180 -2.00 24.05 -3.00
C TYR A 180 -1.73 25.47 -2.48
N CYS A 181 -2.69 26.08 -1.81
CA CYS A 181 -2.55 27.39 -1.20
C CYS A 181 -1.56 27.39 -0.03
N TYR A 182 -1.58 26.33 0.80
CA TYR A 182 -0.65 26.21 1.91
C TYR A 182 0.81 26.20 1.44
N PHE A 183 1.13 25.47 0.39
CA PHE A 183 2.48 25.43 -0.18
C PHE A 183 2.89 26.72 -0.91
N ASN A 184 1.94 27.46 -1.45
CA ASN A 184 2.24 28.77 -2.02
C ASN A 184 2.58 29.83 -0.95
N ASN A 185 1.97 29.71 0.24
CA ASN A 185 2.10 30.68 1.31
C ASN A 185 3.14 30.33 2.38
N ASN A 186 3.74 29.13 2.33
CA ASN A 186 4.71 28.67 3.31
C ASN A 186 5.94 28.06 2.64
N GLU A 187 7.10 28.28 3.23
CA GLU A 187 8.34 27.69 2.75
C GLU A 187 8.51 26.26 3.28
N ILE A 188 8.08 25.27 2.50
CA ILE A 188 8.18 23.84 2.85
C ILE A 188 9.36 23.21 2.13
N LYS A 189 10.27 22.56 2.88
CA LYS A 189 11.47 21.88 2.32
C LYS A 189 11.25 20.40 2.08
N ALA A 190 10.42 19.75 2.90
CA ALA A 190 10.05 18.35 2.69
C ALA A 190 8.71 18.00 3.36
N VAL A 191 8.08 16.95 2.83
CA VAL A 191 6.87 16.32 3.38
C VAL A 191 7.17 14.84 3.64
N ILE A 192 6.76 14.33 4.81
CA ILE A 192 6.85 12.91 5.16
C ILE A 192 5.42 12.37 5.25
N ILE A 193 5.15 11.27 4.52
CA ILE A 193 3.85 10.63 4.39
C ILE A 193 3.94 9.14 4.75
N SER A 194 2.82 8.51 5.08
CA SER A 194 2.72 7.06 5.26
C SER A 194 2.34 6.33 3.97
N HIS A 195 1.48 6.92 3.15
CA HIS A 195 0.88 6.31 1.97
C HIS A 195 0.86 7.25 0.77
N THR A 196 0.90 6.66 -0.44
CA THR A 196 0.84 7.38 -1.72
C THR A 196 -0.53 7.28 -2.41
N VAL A 197 -1.52 6.64 -1.78
CA VAL A 197 -2.87 6.38 -2.31
C VAL A 197 -3.95 7.12 -1.53
N TYR A 198 -5.18 7.12 -2.04
CA TYR A 198 -6.32 7.79 -1.42
C TYR A 198 -6.06 9.29 -1.22
N GLU A 199 -6.70 9.90 -0.25
CA GLU A 199 -6.49 11.32 0.12
C GLU A 199 -5.04 11.63 0.54
N PHE A 200 -4.28 10.61 1.00
CA PHE A 200 -2.87 10.78 1.36
C PHE A 200 -1.99 11.13 0.15
N GLY A 201 -2.35 10.67 -1.05
CA GLY A 201 -1.63 10.98 -2.29
C GLY A 201 -1.82 12.42 -2.78
N ILE A 202 -2.82 13.16 -2.29
CA ILE A 202 -3.10 14.54 -2.73
C ILE A 202 -1.95 15.48 -2.33
N ILE A 203 -1.58 15.49 -1.06
CA ILE A 203 -0.46 16.32 -0.58
C ILE A 203 0.85 15.94 -1.29
N LEU A 204 1.07 14.64 -1.57
CA LEU A 204 2.22 14.15 -2.32
C LEU A 204 2.29 14.81 -3.70
N ARG A 205 1.21 14.73 -4.50
CA ARG A 205 1.21 15.23 -5.89
C ARG A 205 1.35 16.74 -5.94
N VAL A 206 0.64 17.45 -5.05
CA VAL A 206 0.77 18.90 -4.95
C VAL A 206 2.19 19.31 -4.55
N ALA A 207 2.80 18.62 -3.57
CA ALA A 207 4.16 18.91 -3.13
C ALA A 207 5.20 18.68 -4.26
N ILE A 208 5.08 17.57 -5.01
CA ILE A 208 5.96 17.26 -6.14
C ILE A 208 5.86 18.35 -7.22
N GLU A 209 4.66 18.80 -7.57
CA GLU A 209 4.48 19.88 -8.57
C GLU A 209 5.12 21.21 -8.10
N LYS A 210 5.07 21.47 -6.79
CA LYS A 210 5.76 22.61 -6.17
C LYS A 210 7.26 22.39 -5.95
N LYS A 211 7.84 21.29 -6.48
CA LYS A 211 9.26 20.91 -6.33
C LYS A 211 9.71 20.72 -4.87
N ILE A 212 8.78 20.38 -3.99
CA ILE A 212 9.02 20.04 -2.60
C ILE A 212 9.39 18.55 -2.54
N ARG A 213 10.42 18.20 -1.78
CA ARG A 213 10.81 16.79 -1.59
C ARG A 213 9.75 16.05 -0.77
N VAL A 214 9.38 14.85 -1.20
CA VAL A 214 8.44 14.00 -0.49
C VAL A 214 9.06 12.67 -0.16
N PHE A 215 8.86 12.20 1.07
CA PHE A 215 9.32 10.90 1.53
C PHE A 215 8.15 10.09 2.06
N SER A 216 8.01 8.83 1.60
CA SER A 216 7.21 7.85 2.33
C SER A 216 8.09 7.09 3.30
N ALA A 217 7.65 6.90 4.54
CA ALA A 217 8.45 6.22 5.54
C ALA A 217 7.61 5.34 6.48
N GLY A 218 8.17 4.22 6.88
CA GLY A 218 7.61 3.27 7.84
C GLY A 218 8.66 2.28 8.30
N SER A 219 8.31 1.32 9.13
CA SER A 219 9.27 0.36 9.73
C SER A 219 9.95 -0.57 8.73
N TYR A 220 9.41 -0.71 7.53
CA TYR A 220 9.92 -1.60 6.48
C TYR A 220 10.06 -0.92 5.12
N LEU A 221 10.00 0.41 5.07
CA LEU A 221 10.18 1.16 3.83
C LEU A 221 10.60 2.62 4.09
N ILE A 222 11.46 3.14 3.23
CA ILE A 222 11.68 4.58 3.04
C ILE A 222 11.83 4.82 1.54
N PHE A 223 11.03 5.74 0.98
CA PHE A 223 11.07 6.14 -0.42
C PHE A 223 11.21 7.66 -0.54
N SER A 224 11.83 8.12 -1.62
CA SER A 224 11.91 9.54 -2.01
C SER A 224 11.17 9.72 -3.33
N HIS A 225 10.14 10.55 -3.33
CA HIS A 225 9.25 10.74 -4.48
C HIS A 225 9.64 11.95 -5.32
N ASP A 226 9.39 11.83 -6.64
CA ASP A 226 9.53 12.87 -7.65
C ASP A 226 8.43 12.72 -8.72
N LYS A 227 8.53 13.47 -9.84
CA LYS A 227 7.53 13.41 -10.93
C LYS A 227 7.40 12.03 -11.58
N ASP A 228 8.50 11.28 -11.65
CA ASP A 228 8.54 9.98 -12.29
C ASP A 228 8.16 8.85 -11.33
N ASN A 229 8.29 9.09 -10.02
CA ASN A 229 8.14 8.09 -8.95
C ASN A 229 7.14 8.58 -7.89
N GLN A 230 5.84 8.64 -8.25
CA GLN A 230 4.78 9.13 -7.36
C GLN A 230 4.11 8.05 -6.51
N THR A 231 4.53 6.80 -6.61
CA THR A 231 3.96 5.68 -5.85
C THR A 231 5.04 4.72 -5.37
N ILE A 232 4.85 4.19 -4.16
CA ILE A 232 5.70 3.11 -3.63
C ILE A 232 5.43 1.75 -4.30
N PHE A 233 4.40 1.68 -5.13
CA PHE A 233 3.92 0.43 -5.74
C PHE A 233 4.45 0.18 -7.16
N ASP A 234 5.25 1.08 -7.74
CA ASP A 234 5.94 0.79 -8.99
C ASP A 234 7.18 -0.09 -8.73
N MET A 235 7.18 -1.25 -9.36
CA MET A 235 8.24 -2.25 -9.25
C MET A 235 8.84 -2.60 -10.62
N SER A 236 8.54 -1.82 -11.64
CA SER A 236 9.01 -2.04 -13.02
C SER A 236 10.55 -1.97 -13.16
N TYR A 237 11.23 -1.36 -12.18
CA TYR A 237 12.69 -1.20 -12.18
C TYR A 237 13.46 -2.36 -11.51
N TYR A 238 12.78 -3.35 -10.91
CA TYR A 238 13.43 -4.38 -10.09
C TYR A 238 14.50 -5.19 -10.85
N GLU A 239 14.20 -5.67 -12.04
CA GLU A 239 15.16 -6.41 -12.85
C GLU A 239 16.42 -5.59 -13.17
N ILE A 240 16.23 -4.31 -13.50
CA ILE A 240 17.34 -3.39 -13.82
C ILE A 240 18.22 -3.16 -12.58
N GLU A 241 17.62 -2.91 -11.43
CA GLU A 241 18.36 -2.69 -10.18
C GLU A 241 19.06 -3.97 -9.68
N PHE A 242 18.43 -5.14 -9.84
CA PHE A 242 19.07 -6.40 -9.50
C PHE A 242 20.34 -6.66 -10.33
N LYS A 243 20.28 -6.38 -11.63
CA LYS A 243 21.44 -6.53 -12.55
C LYS A 243 22.62 -5.58 -12.20
N LYS A 244 22.37 -4.50 -11.47
CA LYS A 244 23.44 -3.59 -10.98
C LYS A 244 24.17 -4.13 -9.74
N LEU A 245 23.63 -5.13 -9.05
CA LEU A 245 24.30 -5.76 -7.92
C LEU A 245 25.53 -6.55 -8.39
N SER A 246 26.54 -6.72 -7.52
CA SER A 246 27.69 -7.59 -7.83
C SER A 246 27.25 -9.04 -8.07
N LYS A 247 28.02 -9.81 -8.81
CA LYS A 247 27.69 -11.21 -9.12
C LYS A 247 27.60 -12.08 -7.86
N GLU A 248 28.47 -11.82 -6.89
CA GLU A 248 28.47 -12.49 -5.58
C GLU A 248 27.17 -12.19 -4.83
N LEU A 249 26.73 -10.92 -4.84
CA LEU A 249 25.50 -10.51 -4.18
C LEU A 249 24.27 -11.07 -4.92
N GLN A 250 24.23 -11.08 -6.26
CA GLN A 250 23.16 -11.71 -7.04
C GLN A 250 23.02 -13.20 -6.66
N THR A 251 24.14 -13.94 -6.59
CA THR A 251 24.16 -15.36 -6.23
C THR A 251 23.63 -15.60 -4.81
N SER A 252 24.10 -14.81 -3.85
CA SER A 252 23.65 -14.87 -2.45
C SER A 252 22.16 -14.52 -2.32
N ALA A 253 21.71 -13.50 -3.02
CA ALA A 253 20.32 -13.03 -3.06
C ALA A 253 19.35 -14.12 -3.56
N ILE A 254 19.69 -14.78 -4.66
CA ILE A 254 18.90 -15.90 -5.21
C ILE A 254 18.82 -17.05 -4.20
N LYS A 255 19.95 -17.41 -3.55
CA LYS A 255 19.99 -18.47 -2.54
C LYS A 255 19.10 -18.17 -1.34
N GLU A 256 19.15 -16.94 -0.83
CA GLU A 256 18.33 -16.49 0.30
C GLU A 256 16.85 -16.48 -0.05
N ALA A 257 16.48 -15.90 -1.19
CA ALA A 257 15.11 -15.86 -1.68
C ALA A 257 14.53 -17.26 -1.90
N LYS A 258 15.31 -18.18 -2.49
CA LYS A 258 14.93 -19.59 -2.67
C LYS A 258 14.55 -20.25 -1.35
N LEU A 259 15.39 -20.10 -0.33
CA LEU A 259 15.13 -20.70 1.00
C LEU A 259 13.81 -20.22 1.60
N LEU A 260 13.51 -18.92 1.50
CA LEU A 260 12.29 -18.36 2.08
C LEU A 260 11.04 -18.72 1.26
N ILE A 261 11.15 -18.78 -0.06
CA ILE A 261 10.04 -19.23 -0.92
C ILE A 261 9.73 -20.72 -0.67
N GLU A 262 10.74 -21.57 -0.50
CA GLU A 262 10.54 -22.97 -0.16
C GLU A 262 9.85 -23.13 1.21
N LYS A 263 10.23 -22.34 2.21
CA LYS A 263 9.53 -22.26 3.50
C LYS A 263 8.07 -21.85 3.33
N LYS A 264 7.79 -20.81 2.52
CA LYS A 264 6.41 -20.38 2.23
C LYS A 264 5.56 -21.53 1.67
N PHE A 265 6.08 -22.27 0.71
CA PHE A 265 5.37 -23.40 0.08
C PHE A 265 5.35 -24.67 0.93
N SER A 266 6.15 -24.75 2.00
CA SER A 266 6.01 -25.78 3.03
C SER A 266 4.94 -25.45 4.09
N GLY A 267 4.31 -24.28 4.00
CA GLY A 267 3.25 -23.85 4.92
C GLY A 267 3.73 -22.95 6.05
N GLU A 268 5.02 -22.60 6.08
CA GLU A 268 5.59 -21.70 7.09
C GLU A 268 5.30 -20.22 6.75
N ALA A 269 5.15 -19.40 7.78
CA ALA A 269 5.05 -17.95 7.61
C ALA A 269 6.41 -17.36 7.22
N THR A 270 6.41 -16.38 6.31
CA THR A 270 7.61 -15.68 5.86
C THR A 270 7.49 -14.16 6.07
N ILE A 271 8.55 -13.41 5.76
CA ILE A 271 8.57 -11.94 5.87
C ILE A 271 7.39 -11.27 5.15
N GLU A 272 6.91 -11.87 4.08
CA GLU A 272 5.75 -11.41 3.32
C GLU A 272 4.48 -11.32 4.19
N ASN A 273 4.28 -12.27 5.12
CA ASN A 273 3.13 -12.26 6.03
C ASN A 273 3.12 -11.02 6.94
N LYS A 274 4.30 -10.54 7.36
CA LYS A 274 4.42 -9.32 8.17
C LYS A 274 4.08 -8.05 7.39
N ILE A 275 4.52 -7.98 6.14
CA ILE A 275 4.37 -6.79 5.29
C ILE A 275 2.93 -6.65 4.78
N SER A 276 2.29 -7.75 4.41
CA SER A 276 0.95 -7.75 3.80
C SER A 276 -0.20 -7.75 4.79
N ALA A 277 0.05 -7.70 6.10
CA ALA A 277 -0.98 -7.80 7.15
C ALA A 277 -1.92 -9.02 6.96
N LEU A 278 -1.40 -10.10 6.37
CA LEU A 278 -2.14 -11.33 6.17
C LEU A 278 -2.30 -12.09 7.49
N PRO A 279 -3.35 -12.91 7.63
CA PRO A 279 -3.53 -13.77 8.80
C PRO A 279 -2.32 -14.66 9.06
N GLU A 280 -2.13 -15.08 10.30
CA GLU A 280 -1.06 -15.99 10.68
C GLU A 280 -1.08 -17.27 9.82
N GLY A 281 0.06 -17.59 9.21
CA GLY A 281 0.27 -18.77 8.42
C GLY A 281 0.30 -18.56 6.90
N SER A 282 0.86 -19.52 6.21
CA SER A 282 0.93 -19.55 4.76
C SER A 282 -0.40 -20.04 4.16
N PRO A 283 -0.86 -19.47 3.02
CA PRO A 283 -2.00 -20.01 2.27
C PRO A 283 -1.68 -21.36 1.59
N PHE A 284 -0.45 -21.89 1.75
CA PHE A 284 0.05 -23.15 1.18
C PHE A 284 0.20 -24.25 2.24
N LYS A 285 -0.73 -24.39 3.16
CA LYS A 285 -0.68 -25.46 4.17
C LYS A 285 -0.63 -26.84 3.52
N LYS A 286 0.30 -27.69 3.97
CA LYS A 286 0.42 -29.10 3.57
C LYS A 286 -0.36 -30.03 4.53
N GLU A 287 -1.51 -29.64 4.96
CA GLU A 287 -2.39 -30.53 5.72
C GLU A 287 -3.03 -31.55 4.79
N ASN A 288 -3.47 -32.68 5.33
CA ASN A 288 -4.24 -33.68 4.59
C ASN A 288 -5.38 -32.97 3.85
N PHE A 289 -5.32 -33.01 2.52
CA PHE A 289 -6.36 -32.42 1.70
C PHE A 289 -7.69 -33.09 2.05
N GLY A 290 -8.71 -32.29 2.37
CA GLY A 290 -10.05 -32.75 2.61
C GLY A 290 -10.72 -33.36 1.36
N SER A 291 -12.02 -33.30 1.28
CA SER A 291 -12.74 -33.68 0.06
C SER A 291 -12.27 -32.83 -1.13
N ARG A 292 -12.26 -33.45 -2.31
CA ARG A 292 -11.92 -32.78 -3.56
C ARG A 292 -12.86 -31.58 -3.81
N ILE A 293 -12.27 -30.47 -4.20
CA ILE A 293 -12.97 -29.19 -4.46
C ILE A 293 -13.27 -29.04 -5.96
N LEU A 294 -12.25 -29.30 -6.80
CA LEU A 294 -12.39 -29.12 -8.25
C LEU A 294 -13.01 -30.37 -8.88
N SER A 295 -13.86 -30.18 -9.87
CA SER A 295 -14.56 -31.28 -10.57
C SER A 295 -13.58 -32.27 -11.20
N LYS A 296 -13.93 -33.56 -11.21
CA LYS A 296 -13.21 -34.64 -11.90
C LYS A 296 -13.63 -34.71 -13.36
N ASN A 297 -13.19 -33.78 -14.17
CA ASN A 297 -13.41 -33.82 -15.62
C ASN A 297 -12.21 -33.22 -16.34
N ASN A 298 -12.21 -33.31 -17.68
CA ASN A 298 -11.10 -32.86 -18.53
C ASN A 298 -11.20 -31.38 -18.93
N LYS A 299 -12.18 -30.62 -18.43
CA LYS A 299 -12.30 -29.19 -18.72
C LYS A 299 -11.16 -28.43 -18.06
N LYS A 300 -10.71 -27.36 -18.71
CA LYS A 300 -9.75 -26.41 -18.12
C LYS A 300 -10.39 -25.69 -16.95
N LYS A 301 -9.66 -25.56 -15.87
CA LYS A 301 -10.12 -24.97 -14.61
C LYS A 301 -9.48 -23.61 -14.39
N ILE A 302 -10.31 -22.59 -14.39
CA ILE A 302 -9.88 -21.19 -14.29
C ILE A 302 -10.14 -20.71 -12.87
N LEU A 303 -9.10 -20.21 -12.20
CA LEU A 303 -9.23 -19.62 -10.86
C LEU A 303 -9.21 -18.08 -10.96
N ILE A 304 -10.27 -17.44 -10.51
CA ILE A 304 -10.30 -16.00 -10.26
C ILE A 304 -9.85 -15.77 -8.81
N ALA A 305 -8.66 -15.21 -8.63
CA ALA A 305 -8.16 -14.78 -7.33
C ALA A 305 -8.57 -13.32 -7.10
N ALA A 306 -9.74 -13.13 -6.51
CA ALA A 306 -10.37 -11.83 -6.38
C ALA A 306 -9.73 -10.97 -5.28
N HIS A 307 -9.71 -9.67 -5.53
CA HIS A 307 -9.26 -8.65 -4.57
C HIS A 307 -10.41 -8.19 -3.66
N HIS A 308 -10.03 -7.40 -2.67
CA HIS A 308 -10.99 -6.68 -1.83
C HIS A 308 -11.63 -5.54 -2.64
N PHE A 309 -12.95 -5.54 -2.83
CA PHE A 309 -13.62 -4.61 -3.74
C PHE A 309 -13.45 -3.12 -3.38
N SER A 310 -13.31 -2.78 -2.11
CA SER A 310 -13.10 -1.40 -1.67
C SER A 310 -11.63 -1.06 -1.39
N ASP A 311 -10.69 -1.82 -1.92
CA ASP A 311 -9.27 -1.48 -1.88
C ASP A 311 -8.91 -0.52 -3.04
N ALA A 312 -7.63 -0.14 -3.16
CA ALA A 312 -7.15 0.75 -4.21
C ALA A 312 -6.93 0.01 -5.54
N PRO A 313 -7.91 -0.08 -6.45
CA PRO A 313 -7.72 -0.78 -7.73
C PRO A 313 -6.67 -0.11 -8.62
N ASN A 314 -6.42 1.19 -8.42
CA ASN A 314 -5.51 1.96 -9.26
C ASN A 314 -4.13 2.19 -8.61
N VAL A 315 -3.81 1.50 -7.52
CA VAL A 315 -2.57 1.68 -6.73
C VAL A 315 -1.28 1.52 -7.54
N TYR A 316 -1.29 0.65 -8.54
CA TYR A 316 -0.18 0.47 -9.49
C TYR A 316 -0.29 1.36 -10.73
N GLY A 317 -1.40 2.10 -10.89
CA GLY A 317 -1.77 2.78 -12.12
C GLY A 317 -2.11 1.78 -13.24
N LYS A 318 -2.67 2.28 -14.33
CA LYS A 318 -2.94 1.51 -15.57
C LYS A 318 -3.72 0.19 -15.36
N PHE A 319 -4.66 0.16 -14.42
CA PHE A 319 -5.65 -0.89 -14.34
C PHE A 319 -6.55 -0.85 -15.58
N ILE A 320 -6.88 -1.99 -16.16
CA ILE A 320 -7.60 -2.06 -17.45
C ILE A 320 -9.13 -2.06 -17.31
N PHE A 321 -9.64 -2.07 -16.09
CA PHE A 321 -11.04 -1.86 -15.69
C PHE A 321 -11.15 -0.63 -14.81
N ASN A 322 -12.34 -0.14 -14.52
CA ASN A 322 -12.47 0.99 -13.58
C ASN A 322 -12.22 0.56 -12.13
N ASP A 323 -12.70 -0.63 -11.76
CA ASP A 323 -12.57 -1.20 -10.42
C ASP A 323 -12.66 -2.73 -10.43
N PHE A 324 -12.48 -3.36 -9.26
CA PHE A 324 -12.57 -4.82 -9.13
C PHE A 324 -13.99 -5.35 -9.37
N TYR A 325 -15.02 -4.53 -9.18
CA TYR A 325 -16.40 -4.90 -9.49
C TYR A 325 -16.60 -5.09 -11.00
N ASP A 326 -16.16 -4.12 -11.80
CA ASP A 326 -16.23 -4.18 -13.27
C ASP A 326 -15.40 -5.36 -13.82
N TRP A 327 -14.24 -5.65 -13.20
CA TRP A 327 -13.39 -6.79 -13.55
C TRP A 327 -14.09 -8.14 -13.27
N VAL A 328 -14.68 -8.33 -12.08
CA VAL A 328 -15.41 -9.57 -11.75
C VAL A 328 -16.68 -9.71 -12.58
N ASP A 329 -17.39 -8.61 -12.89
CA ASP A 329 -18.55 -8.61 -13.77
C ASP A 329 -18.19 -9.06 -15.20
N PHE A 330 -17.06 -8.58 -15.71
CA PHE A 330 -16.51 -9.03 -17.01
C PHE A 330 -16.21 -10.53 -17.02
N LEU A 331 -15.53 -11.04 -15.99
CA LEU A 331 -15.21 -12.46 -15.88
C LEU A 331 -16.45 -13.35 -15.67
N GLY A 332 -17.43 -12.86 -14.93
CA GLY A 332 -18.71 -13.52 -14.79
C GLY A 332 -19.42 -13.71 -16.14
N LYS A 333 -19.50 -12.64 -16.94
CA LYS A 333 -20.04 -12.72 -18.32
C LYS A 333 -19.23 -13.68 -19.19
N LYS A 334 -17.90 -13.66 -19.07
CA LYS A 334 -17.01 -14.56 -19.81
C LYS A 334 -17.24 -16.02 -19.43
N SER A 335 -17.52 -16.32 -18.17
CA SER A 335 -17.77 -17.67 -17.68
C SER A 335 -18.98 -18.33 -18.34
N GLU A 336 -19.98 -17.54 -18.72
CA GLU A 336 -21.19 -18.04 -19.37
C GLU A 336 -21.00 -18.39 -20.86
N ASN A 337 -19.91 -17.89 -21.46
CA ASN A 337 -19.64 -18.00 -22.89
C ASN A 337 -18.42 -18.89 -23.23
N THR A 338 -17.91 -19.66 -22.27
CA THR A 338 -16.75 -20.53 -22.45
C THR A 338 -17.02 -21.96 -21.95
N ASN A 339 -16.31 -22.93 -22.50
CA ASN A 339 -16.41 -24.32 -22.03
C ASN A 339 -15.39 -24.64 -20.91
N TYR A 340 -15.00 -23.64 -20.15
CA TYR A 340 -14.12 -23.82 -18.99
C TYR A 340 -14.94 -24.04 -17.72
N GLU A 341 -14.31 -24.55 -16.67
CA GLU A 341 -14.85 -24.50 -15.31
C GLU A 341 -14.26 -23.32 -14.57
N TRP A 342 -15.13 -22.46 -14.07
CA TRP A 342 -14.76 -21.22 -13.44
C TRP A 342 -14.93 -21.33 -11.93
N TYR A 343 -13.86 -20.98 -11.23
CA TYR A 343 -13.79 -20.95 -9.78
C TYR A 343 -13.40 -19.55 -9.33
N ILE A 344 -14.04 -19.06 -8.27
CA ILE A 344 -13.70 -17.79 -7.68
C ILE A 344 -13.38 -17.95 -6.20
N LYS A 345 -12.24 -17.40 -5.80
CA LYS A 345 -11.78 -17.34 -4.40
C LYS A 345 -11.63 -15.88 -4.01
N PHE A 346 -12.44 -15.42 -3.06
CA PHE A 346 -12.40 -14.05 -2.59
C PHE A 346 -11.28 -13.85 -1.56
N HIS A 347 -10.82 -12.60 -1.45
CA HIS A 347 -9.78 -12.22 -0.50
C HIS A 347 -10.16 -12.63 0.94
N PRO A 348 -9.24 -13.16 1.76
CA PRO A 348 -9.54 -13.67 3.10
C PRO A 348 -10.06 -12.61 4.08
N MET A 349 -9.70 -11.34 3.90
CA MET A 349 -10.23 -10.26 4.75
C MET A 349 -11.70 -9.98 4.42
N GLU A 350 -12.58 -10.20 5.42
CA GLU A 350 -14.01 -10.02 5.26
C GLU A 350 -14.49 -8.65 5.76
N PHE A 351 -15.00 -7.83 4.83
CA PHE A 351 -15.79 -6.65 5.13
C PHE A 351 -17.24 -6.89 4.67
N LYS A 352 -18.22 -6.33 5.39
CA LYS A 352 -19.67 -6.55 5.09
C LYS A 352 -20.04 -6.24 3.63
N ALA A 353 -19.43 -5.19 3.04
CA ALA A 353 -19.68 -4.84 1.65
C ALA A 353 -19.18 -5.91 0.67
N ASN A 354 -18.00 -6.50 0.94
CA ASN A 354 -17.47 -7.59 0.12
C ASN A 354 -18.38 -8.82 0.12
N LYS A 355 -18.91 -9.20 1.27
CA LYS A 355 -19.80 -10.35 1.38
C LYS A 355 -21.04 -10.16 0.49
N LYS A 356 -21.73 -9.02 0.60
CA LYS A 356 -22.91 -8.71 -0.23
C LYS A 356 -22.58 -8.71 -1.73
N THR A 357 -21.45 -8.15 -2.11
CA THR A 357 -21.00 -8.09 -3.50
C THR A 357 -20.67 -9.49 -4.03
N SER A 358 -19.99 -10.31 -3.23
CA SER A 358 -19.68 -11.71 -3.58
C SER A 358 -20.96 -12.54 -3.78
N GLU A 359 -21.90 -12.44 -2.84
CA GLU A 359 -23.20 -13.11 -2.94
C GLU A 359 -24.00 -12.66 -4.18
N TYR A 360 -23.93 -11.36 -4.52
CA TYR A 360 -24.54 -10.83 -5.74
C TYR A 360 -23.96 -11.47 -7.00
N PHE A 361 -22.63 -11.55 -7.14
CA PHE A 361 -21.99 -12.13 -8.31
C PHE A 361 -22.26 -13.63 -8.44
N LEU A 362 -22.21 -14.38 -7.34
CA LEU A 362 -22.53 -15.82 -7.33
C LEU A 362 -23.99 -16.09 -7.69
N LYS A 363 -24.90 -15.18 -7.31
CA LYS A 363 -26.30 -15.26 -7.71
C LYS A 363 -26.50 -14.91 -9.18
N LYS A 364 -25.78 -13.92 -9.69
CA LYS A 364 -25.88 -13.41 -11.07
C LYS A 364 -25.28 -14.38 -12.08
N TYR A 365 -24.09 -14.95 -11.80
CA TYR A 365 -23.33 -15.79 -12.72
C TYR A 365 -23.26 -17.23 -12.20
N LYS A 366 -24.07 -18.11 -12.79
CA LYS A 366 -24.23 -19.50 -12.30
C LYS A 366 -23.04 -20.41 -12.58
N ASN A 367 -22.19 -20.04 -13.53
CA ASN A 367 -20.98 -20.78 -13.88
C ASN A 367 -19.77 -20.45 -12.96
N LEU A 368 -19.90 -19.48 -12.05
CA LEU A 368 -18.89 -19.20 -11.06
C LEU A 368 -19.06 -20.09 -9.82
N ASN A 369 -18.13 -21.01 -9.61
CA ASN A 369 -18.08 -21.89 -8.45
C ASN A 369 -17.25 -21.23 -7.33
N LEU A 370 -17.85 -21.05 -6.15
CA LEU A 370 -17.14 -20.47 -5.01
C LEU A 370 -16.16 -21.49 -4.42
N ILE A 371 -14.91 -21.05 -4.21
CA ILE A 371 -13.94 -21.76 -3.37
C ILE A 371 -13.93 -21.11 -1.99
N ASP A 372 -14.05 -21.96 -0.96
CA ASP A 372 -13.94 -21.51 0.42
C ASP A 372 -12.57 -20.87 0.68
N ARG A 373 -12.54 -19.85 1.52
CA ARG A 373 -11.32 -19.10 1.85
C ARG A 373 -10.24 -19.94 2.48
N ASP A 374 -10.65 -20.93 3.29
CA ASP A 374 -9.72 -21.79 4.06
C ASP A 374 -9.09 -22.91 3.21
N ILE A 375 -9.58 -23.10 1.99
CA ILE A 375 -8.99 -24.07 1.06
C ILE A 375 -7.56 -23.65 0.70
N SER A 376 -6.62 -24.57 0.91
CA SER A 376 -5.21 -24.35 0.60
C SER A 376 -4.97 -24.20 -0.91
N HIS A 377 -4.13 -23.26 -1.31
CA HIS A 377 -3.68 -23.17 -2.70
C HIS A 377 -2.89 -24.41 -3.13
N SER A 378 -2.19 -25.10 -2.22
CA SER A 378 -1.54 -26.39 -2.51
C SER A 378 -2.53 -27.44 -2.99
N GLN A 379 -3.73 -27.50 -2.39
CA GLN A 379 -4.79 -28.42 -2.83
C GLN A 379 -5.29 -28.06 -4.23
N LEU A 380 -5.57 -26.78 -4.50
CA LEU A 380 -6.04 -26.34 -5.82
C LEU A 380 -5.05 -26.63 -6.94
N ILE A 381 -3.75 -26.45 -6.66
CA ILE A 381 -2.66 -26.78 -7.60
C ILE A 381 -2.64 -28.30 -7.85
N HIS A 382 -2.71 -29.12 -6.80
CA HIS A 382 -2.75 -30.57 -6.89
C HIS A 382 -3.98 -31.08 -7.65
N GLU A 383 -5.12 -30.43 -7.48
CA GLU A 383 -6.37 -30.78 -8.15
C GLU A 383 -6.47 -30.31 -9.60
N GLY A 384 -5.53 -29.49 -10.09
CA GLY A 384 -5.30 -29.20 -11.50
C GLY A 384 -5.90 -27.88 -11.99
N ILE A 385 -5.73 -26.77 -11.26
CA ILE A 385 -5.96 -25.43 -11.82
C ILE A 385 -5.11 -25.24 -13.07
N SER A 386 -5.72 -24.77 -14.16
CA SER A 386 -5.10 -24.60 -15.48
C SER A 386 -4.68 -23.16 -15.76
N LEU A 387 -5.35 -22.18 -15.17
CA LEU A 387 -5.10 -20.74 -15.34
C LEU A 387 -5.51 -19.99 -14.07
N VAL A 388 -4.75 -18.98 -13.69
CA VAL A 388 -5.12 -18.04 -12.63
C VAL A 388 -5.29 -16.63 -13.19
N LEU A 389 -6.35 -15.96 -12.79
CA LEU A 389 -6.68 -14.58 -13.14
C LEU A 389 -6.61 -13.71 -11.88
N THR A 390 -5.82 -12.67 -11.92
CA THR A 390 -5.70 -11.68 -10.84
C THR A 390 -5.44 -10.30 -11.43
N VAL A 391 -5.40 -9.27 -10.59
CA VAL A 391 -5.02 -7.92 -11.03
C VAL A 391 -3.55 -7.66 -10.71
N TYR A 392 -3.18 -7.73 -9.44
CA TYR A 392 -1.81 -7.52 -8.96
C TYR A 392 -1.50 -8.33 -7.67
N GLY A 393 -2.20 -9.44 -7.46
CA GLY A 393 -2.01 -10.29 -6.28
C GLY A 393 -0.67 -11.00 -6.26
N THR A 394 -0.15 -11.25 -5.05
CA THR A 394 1.06 -12.07 -4.84
C THR A 394 0.92 -13.48 -5.41
N ILE A 395 -0.32 -13.94 -5.59
CA ILE A 395 -0.68 -15.20 -6.23
C ILE A 395 -0.07 -15.34 -7.64
N GLY A 396 0.25 -14.21 -8.30
CA GLY A 396 0.94 -14.22 -9.58
C GLY A 396 2.32 -14.88 -9.52
N LEU A 397 3.11 -14.59 -8.48
CA LEU A 397 4.37 -15.26 -8.23
C LEU A 397 4.17 -16.73 -7.84
N GLU A 398 3.15 -16.98 -7.03
CA GLU A 398 2.92 -18.26 -6.38
C GLU A 398 2.57 -19.35 -7.41
N TYR A 399 1.61 -19.11 -8.30
CA TYR A 399 1.23 -20.09 -9.32
C TYR A 399 2.28 -20.19 -10.44
N ALA A 400 2.93 -19.09 -10.80
CA ALA A 400 4.04 -19.12 -11.75
C ALA A 400 5.20 -20.03 -11.27
N TYR A 401 5.48 -20.07 -9.96
CA TYR A 401 6.48 -20.99 -9.37
C TYR A 401 6.18 -22.47 -9.66
N PHE A 402 4.89 -22.82 -9.77
CA PHE A 402 4.43 -24.18 -10.11
C PHE A 402 4.19 -24.37 -11.61
N GLY A 403 4.56 -23.41 -12.45
CA GLY A 403 4.41 -23.48 -13.91
C GLY A 403 2.95 -23.31 -14.40
N ILE A 404 2.09 -22.73 -13.59
CA ILE A 404 0.69 -22.46 -13.93
C ILE A 404 0.59 -21.03 -14.48
N PRO A 405 0.01 -20.85 -15.68
CA PRO A 405 -0.18 -19.52 -16.26
C PRO A 405 -0.95 -18.58 -15.34
N VAL A 406 -0.49 -17.33 -15.26
CA VAL A 406 -1.19 -16.25 -14.59
C VAL A 406 -1.36 -15.06 -15.52
N ILE A 407 -2.56 -14.53 -15.62
CA ILE A 407 -2.86 -13.31 -16.36
C ILE A 407 -3.26 -12.21 -15.37
N ASN A 408 -2.49 -11.13 -15.40
CA ASN A 408 -2.79 -9.93 -14.61
C ASN A 408 -3.69 -8.98 -15.43
N ALA A 409 -4.81 -8.56 -14.85
CA ALA A 409 -5.72 -7.59 -15.46
C ALA A 409 -5.22 -6.13 -15.31
N ALA A 410 -3.91 -5.94 -15.32
CA ALA A 410 -3.29 -4.63 -15.19
C ALA A 410 -2.01 -4.56 -16.02
N ASN A 411 -1.84 -3.48 -16.77
CA ASN A 411 -0.62 -3.23 -17.53
C ASN A 411 0.58 -2.90 -16.63
N ASN A 412 0.34 -2.31 -15.46
CA ASN A 412 1.35 -2.16 -14.41
C ASN A 412 0.91 -2.92 -13.16
N ASN A 413 1.80 -3.72 -12.60
CA ASN A 413 1.58 -4.57 -11.43
C ASN A 413 2.93 -4.96 -10.80
N PRO A 414 2.97 -5.59 -9.62
CA PRO A 414 4.22 -5.91 -8.94
C PRO A 414 5.21 -6.73 -9.76
N HIS A 415 4.71 -7.57 -10.67
CA HIS A 415 5.52 -8.49 -11.48
C HIS A 415 5.93 -7.93 -12.83
N LYS A 416 5.65 -6.65 -13.10
CA LYS A 416 5.81 -6.00 -14.41
C LYS A 416 7.21 -6.09 -15.01
N ALA A 417 8.23 -6.18 -14.17
CA ALA A 417 9.62 -6.32 -14.62
C ALA A 417 9.96 -7.71 -15.19
N TYR A 418 9.07 -8.71 -15.03
CA TYR A 418 9.35 -10.12 -15.29
C TYR A 418 8.32 -10.75 -16.23
N ASN A 419 8.71 -11.86 -16.90
CA ASN A 419 7.89 -12.54 -17.91
C ASN A 419 7.26 -13.85 -17.40
N PHE A 420 7.23 -14.11 -16.11
CA PHE A 420 6.58 -15.30 -15.57
C PHE A 420 5.05 -15.16 -15.48
N ASN A 421 4.49 -13.97 -15.69
CA ASN A 421 3.06 -13.69 -15.82
C ASN A 421 2.77 -12.92 -17.10
N TYR A 422 1.54 -13.03 -17.60
CA TYR A 422 1.03 -12.17 -18.66
C TYR A 422 0.48 -10.86 -18.08
N HIS A 423 0.86 -9.72 -18.66
CA HIS A 423 0.44 -8.38 -18.23
C HIS A 423 -0.45 -7.76 -19.32
N ALA A 424 -1.75 -7.85 -19.16
CA ALA A 424 -2.69 -7.36 -20.15
C ALA A 424 -2.63 -5.83 -20.30
N LYS A 425 -2.67 -5.36 -21.56
CA LYS A 425 -2.55 -3.94 -21.92
C LYS A 425 -3.89 -3.21 -21.91
N ASN A 426 -4.96 -3.93 -22.23
CA ASN A 426 -6.34 -3.44 -22.28
C ASN A 426 -7.30 -4.62 -22.16
N THR A 427 -8.60 -4.35 -22.13
CA THR A 427 -9.65 -5.38 -21.96
C THR A 427 -9.73 -6.36 -23.12
N GLN A 428 -9.48 -5.94 -24.35
CA GLN A 428 -9.47 -6.82 -25.53
C GLN A 428 -8.28 -7.79 -25.48
N ASP A 429 -7.10 -7.28 -25.16
CA ASP A 429 -5.89 -8.06 -24.99
C ASP A 429 -6.05 -9.09 -23.85
N TYR A 430 -6.67 -8.68 -22.74
CA TYR A 430 -7.02 -9.54 -21.61
C TYR A 430 -7.97 -10.67 -22.01
N ASN A 431 -9.02 -10.32 -22.77
CA ASN A 431 -9.97 -11.29 -23.31
C ASN A 431 -9.29 -12.34 -24.19
N ASN A 432 -8.45 -11.87 -25.13
CA ASN A 432 -7.71 -12.74 -26.05
C ASN A 432 -6.71 -13.64 -25.31
N ALA A 433 -6.04 -13.12 -24.29
CA ALA A 433 -5.10 -13.89 -23.48
C ALA A 433 -5.80 -15.01 -22.69
N ILE A 434 -7.03 -14.78 -22.18
CA ILE A 434 -7.82 -15.83 -21.53
C ILE A 434 -8.22 -16.92 -22.54
N ASP A 435 -8.64 -16.55 -23.75
CA ASP A 435 -9.06 -17.52 -24.76
C ASP A 435 -7.91 -18.38 -25.29
N ASN A 436 -6.69 -17.85 -25.26
CA ASN A 436 -5.50 -18.48 -25.83
C ASN A 436 -4.40 -18.72 -24.76
N PHE A 437 -4.76 -18.91 -23.49
CA PHE A 437 -3.78 -18.94 -22.40
C PHE A 437 -2.73 -20.04 -22.53
N GLU A 438 -3.04 -21.14 -23.19
CA GLU A 438 -2.10 -22.25 -23.42
C GLU A 438 -0.98 -21.90 -24.42
N SER A 439 -1.18 -20.89 -25.24
CA SER A 439 -0.18 -20.40 -26.21
C SER A 439 0.63 -19.20 -25.71
N LEU A 440 0.40 -18.74 -24.48
CA LEU A 440 1.15 -17.62 -23.90
C LEU A 440 2.63 -18.00 -23.75
N ASN A 441 3.51 -17.16 -24.28
CA ASN A 441 4.95 -17.31 -24.10
C ASN A 441 5.38 -16.74 -22.74
N LEU A 442 5.31 -17.58 -21.70
CA LEU A 442 5.71 -17.23 -20.34
C LEU A 442 7.01 -17.91 -19.95
N ASN A 443 7.83 -17.21 -19.19
CA ASN A 443 9.10 -17.73 -18.70
C ASN A 443 8.98 -18.17 -17.23
N TYR A 444 8.93 -19.47 -16.99
CA TYR A 444 8.86 -20.06 -15.66
C TYR A 444 10.24 -20.32 -15.01
N ASP A 445 11.28 -19.60 -15.44
CA ASP A 445 12.58 -19.64 -14.77
C ASP A 445 12.42 -19.16 -13.32
N LYS A 446 12.59 -20.06 -12.38
CA LYS A 446 12.48 -19.77 -10.95
C LYS A 446 13.46 -18.70 -10.47
N ASN A 447 14.56 -18.46 -11.18
CA ASN A 447 15.49 -17.39 -10.83
C ASN A 447 14.83 -16.02 -10.92
N GLN A 448 13.96 -15.77 -11.91
CA GLN A 448 13.18 -14.51 -11.98
C GLN A 448 12.24 -14.35 -10.77
N ILE A 449 11.65 -15.46 -10.30
CA ILE A 449 10.78 -15.45 -9.12
C ILE A 449 11.59 -15.15 -7.85
N TYR A 450 12.76 -15.76 -7.71
CA TYR A 450 13.67 -15.50 -6.58
C TYR A 450 14.21 -14.08 -6.60
N GLU A 451 14.58 -13.57 -7.78
CA GLU A 451 15.01 -12.19 -7.99
C GLU A 451 13.93 -11.19 -7.57
N TYR A 452 12.69 -11.37 -8.06
CA TYR A 452 11.56 -10.55 -7.63
C TYR A 452 11.37 -10.57 -6.11
N PHE A 453 11.39 -11.77 -5.51
CA PHE A 453 11.19 -11.95 -4.06
C PHE A 453 12.28 -11.22 -3.26
N TYR A 454 13.53 -11.37 -3.68
CA TYR A 454 14.65 -10.67 -3.07
C TYR A 454 14.47 -9.15 -3.18
N MET A 455 14.22 -8.63 -4.36
CA MET A 455 14.08 -7.20 -4.59
C MET A 455 12.92 -6.59 -3.81
N ARG A 456 11.81 -7.34 -3.68
CA ARG A 456 10.64 -6.84 -2.97
C ARG A 456 10.77 -6.89 -1.46
N TYR A 457 11.24 -8.02 -0.93
CA TYR A 457 11.14 -8.33 0.49
C TYR A 457 12.49 -8.33 1.23
N LEU A 458 13.59 -8.65 0.59
CA LEU A 458 14.89 -8.80 1.25
C LEU A 458 15.81 -7.59 1.02
N ASN A 459 15.73 -6.95 -0.14
CA ASN A 459 16.47 -5.73 -0.46
C ASN A 459 15.68 -4.46 -0.11
N SER A 460 15.12 -4.42 1.09
CA SER A 460 14.36 -3.29 1.62
C SER A 460 15.00 -2.75 2.90
N PHE A 461 14.69 -1.51 3.21
CA PHE A 461 14.92 -0.97 4.54
C PHE A 461 14.04 -1.69 5.56
N TYR A 462 14.62 -2.05 6.71
CA TYR A 462 13.91 -2.58 7.87
C TYR A 462 14.40 -1.91 9.15
N LEU A 463 13.48 -1.46 9.97
CA LEU A 463 13.79 -0.89 11.28
C LEU A 463 14.36 -1.96 12.24
N PHE A 464 13.91 -3.21 12.08
CA PHE A 464 14.36 -4.38 12.85
C PHE A 464 14.87 -5.44 11.87
N GLU A 465 16.17 -5.48 11.65
CA GLU A 465 16.79 -6.39 10.66
C GLU A 465 16.66 -7.88 11.03
N ASP A 466 16.69 -8.20 12.32
CA ASP A 466 16.56 -9.55 12.84
C ASP A 466 15.14 -10.13 12.65
N GLU A 467 14.13 -9.30 12.42
CA GLU A 467 12.76 -9.76 12.14
C GLU A 467 12.57 -10.39 10.76
N ILE A 468 13.50 -10.19 9.83
CA ILE A 468 13.46 -10.84 8.51
C ILE A 468 13.52 -12.37 8.65
N GLN A 469 14.23 -12.85 9.65
CA GLN A 469 14.44 -14.29 9.89
C GLN A 469 13.53 -14.88 10.98
N ASN A 470 13.07 -14.05 11.95
CA ASN A 470 12.31 -14.50 13.13
C ASN A 470 10.88 -13.98 13.13
N ILE A 471 9.99 -14.68 12.42
CA ILE A 471 8.60 -14.26 12.20
C ILE A 471 7.67 -14.61 13.38
N SER A 472 8.10 -15.48 14.28
CA SER A 472 7.27 -16.10 15.33
C SER A 472 6.67 -15.16 16.38
N ASN A 473 7.14 -13.90 16.48
CA ASN A 473 6.67 -12.91 17.45
C ASN A 473 6.19 -11.64 16.76
N SER A 474 5.03 -11.70 16.09
CA SER A 474 4.42 -10.51 15.47
C SER A 474 3.96 -9.53 16.55
N ILE A 475 4.68 -8.43 16.70
CA ILE A 475 4.17 -7.27 17.44
C ILE A 475 3.19 -6.53 16.53
N ASP A 476 2.02 -6.20 17.07
CA ASP A 476 1.11 -5.28 16.43
C ASP A 476 1.79 -3.90 16.28
N TYR A 477 2.15 -3.55 15.05
CA TYR A 477 2.82 -2.28 14.72
C TYR A 477 1.98 -1.03 15.06
N GLN A 478 0.68 -1.19 15.28
CA GLN A 478 -0.19 -0.12 15.78
C GLN A 478 -0.16 -0.02 17.31
N SER A 479 0.41 -1.00 18.01
CA SER A 479 0.51 -1.01 19.45
C SER A 479 1.67 -0.15 19.96
N PRO A 480 1.47 0.67 21.00
CA PRO A 480 2.56 1.38 21.67
C PRO A 480 3.66 0.48 22.26
N LEU A 481 3.44 -0.83 22.37
CA LEU A 481 4.46 -1.80 22.78
C LEU A 481 5.66 -1.83 21.83
N ILE A 482 5.48 -1.43 20.56
CA ILE A 482 6.58 -1.32 19.59
C ILE A 482 7.66 -0.33 20.05
N TYR A 483 7.31 0.71 20.80
CA TYR A 483 8.28 1.64 21.34
C TYR A 483 9.22 0.99 22.36
N ASN A 484 8.69 0.11 23.22
CA ASN A 484 9.55 -0.61 24.17
C ASN A 484 10.43 -1.64 23.45
N LYS A 485 9.89 -2.32 22.42
CA LYS A 485 10.69 -3.20 21.56
C LYS A 485 11.84 -2.42 20.93
N TRP A 486 11.55 -1.25 20.34
CA TRP A 486 12.58 -0.38 19.77
C TRP A 486 13.65 0.02 20.79
N LEU A 487 13.24 0.47 21.97
CA LEU A 487 14.18 0.91 23.01
C LEU A 487 15.05 -0.24 23.55
N ASN A 488 14.53 -1.46 23.58
CA ASN A 488 15.29 -2.64 23.97
C ASN A 488 16.25 -3.11 22.87
N TYR A 489 15.86 -2.93 21.61
CA TYR A 489 16.69 -3.23 20.45
C TYR A 489 17.80 -2.20 20.24
N LEU A 490 17.52 -0.94 20.58
CA LEU A 490 18.40 0.19 20.34
C LEU A 490 19.67 0.12 21.18
N ASN A 491 20.80 0.17 20.52
CA ASN A 491 22.11 0.40 21.12
C ASN A 491 22.86 1.49 20.32
N GLY A 492 24.07 1.85 20.75
CA GLY A 492 24.86 2.91 20.10
C GLY A 492 25.14 2.64 18.62
N ASP A 493 25.39 1.40 18.25
CA ASP A 493 25.68 1.01 16.85
C ASP A 493 24.42 1.06 15.98
N ILE A 494 23.29 0.56 16.48
CA ILE A 494 21.99 0.59 15.79
C ILE A 494 21.56 2.04 15.56
N ASP A 495 21.64 2.90 16.59
CA ASP A 495 21.32 4.32 16.48
C ASP A 495 22.20 5.02 15.41
N LYS A 496 23.49 4.76 15.47
CA LYS A 496 24.45 5.31 14.50
C LYS A 496 24.19 4.80 13.08
N ASN A 497 23.94 3.51 12.93
CA ASN A 497 23.65 2.89 11.63
C ASN A 497 22.36 3.44 11.02
N LEU A 498 21.28 3.57 11.81
CA LEU A 498 20.03 4.14 11.33
C LEU A 498 20.21 5.60 10.88
N LYS A 499 20.89 6.42 11.66
CA LYS A 499 21.23 7.81 11.29
C LYS A 499 22.04 7.88 10.00
N ASN A 500 23.05 7.02 9.85
CA ASN A 500 23.89 6.95 8.65
C ASN A 500 23.09 6.48 7.43
N THR A 501 22.23 5.45 7.56
CA THR A 501 21.39 4.95 6.49
C THR A 501 20.44 6.03 5.99
N ILE A 502 19.75 6.71 6.89
CA ILE A 502 18.86 7.83 6.53
C ILE A 502 19.65 8.95 5.85
N SER A 503 20.80 9.33 6.41
CA SER A 503 21.65 10.39 5.83
C SER A 503 22.10 10.04 4.41
N LYS A 504 22.67 8.86 4.21
CA LYS A 504 23.10 8.38 2.89
C LYS A 504 21.93 8.31 1.91
N PHE A 505 20.78 7.83 2.34
CA PHE A 505 19.59 7.76 1.49
C PHE A 505 19.10 9.14 1.06
N VAL A 506 18.97 10.08 2.00
CA VAL A 506 18.55 11.46 1.70
C VAL A 506 19.49 12.16 0.72
N GLU A 507 20.80 11.82 0.74
CA GLU A 507 21.81 12.38 -0.18
C GLU A 507 21.85 11.64 -1.53
N SER A 508 21.49 10.36 -1.59
CA SER A 508 21.73 9.50 -2.76
C SER A 508 20.84 9.77 -3.96
N LYS A 509 19.76 10.52 -3.82
CA LYS A 509 18.69 10.71 -4.83
C LYS A 509 18.06 9.39 -5.33
N LYS A 510 18.31 8.25 -4.68
CA LYS A 510 17.65 6.99 -5.00
C LYS A 510 16.17 7.08 -4.68
N PHE A 511 15.34 6.41 -5.47
CA PHE A 511 13.90 6.33 -5.21
C PHE A 511 13.59 5.55 -3.93
N ARG A 512 14.29 4.44 -3.69
CA ARG A 512 14.04 3.53 -2.57
C ARG A 512 15.29 3.39 -1.69
N CYS A 513 15.11 3.39 -0.38
CA CYS A 513 16.13 2.98 0.56
C CYS A 513 16.24 1.46 0.55
N THR A 514 17.40 0.94 0.21
CA THR A 514 17.69 -0.48 0.12
C THR A 514 18.73 -0.88 1.15
N LYS A 515 18.79 -2.18 1.45
CA LYS A 515 19.83 -2.75 2.31
C LYS A 515 21.21 -2.67 1.66
N ASN A 516 21.24 -2.75 0.32
CA ASN A 516 22.47 -2.73 -0.50
C ASN A 516 22.46 -1.61 -1.52
#